data_16b80421e23a29c57ea4b402739ae4b5
#
_entry.id   16b80421e23a29c57ea4b402739ae4b5
#
_cell.length_a   1.000
_cell.length_b   1.000
_cell.length_c   1.000
_cell.angle_alpha   90.00
_cell.angle_beta   90.00
_cell.angle_gamma   90.00
#
_symmetry.space_group_name_H-M   'P 1'
#
loop_
_entity.id
_entity.type
_entity.pdbx_description
1 polymer ?
#
loop_
_entity_poly.entity_id
_entity_poly.type
_entity_poly.pdbx_seq_one_letter_code
_entity_poly.pdbx_strand_id
1 'polypeptide(L)'
;MKIANDVTELIGNTPLVRLRRLTAGTVAEVVAKLEFYNPAHSVKDRIGAAMIDAAEKAGQIKPDTIILEPTSGNTGIALAMVCAARGYKCAFVMPETMSKERRMLLRAYGAELILTPGPGGMPGAIAKAEELAASDARYFIPQQFKNPANPEIHRKTTAEEIWRDTDGKIDFLVSGIGTGGTITGVGEVIKARKPAFKVIAVEPDASAVLSGSPKGPHPIQGIGAGFVPDVLNTKIYDEIIRVKNDDAFDIARRMAKEEGLLVDISSGAATWAALQVARRPESTGKLIVVIIPSFGERYLSTALFANLAD
;
A
#
# COMPACT_ATOMS: atom_id res chain seq x y z
N MET A 1 27.45 -2.02 17.49
CA MET A 1 27.13 -0.88 16.60
C MET A 1 25.74 -1.16 16.00
N LYS A 2 24.91 -0.16 15.83
CA LYS A 2 23.59 -0.33 15.20
C LYS A 2 23.72 0.10 13.70
N ILE A 3 24.29 -0.79 12.89
CA ILE A 3 24.53 -0.58 11.47
C ILE A 3 23.79 -1.68 10.74
N ALA A 4 22.89 -1.31 9.80
CA ALA A 4 22.19 -2.26 8.93
C ALA A 4 23.14 -2.86 7.90
N ASN A 5 22.96 -4.13 7.54
CA ASN A 5 23.78 -4.79 6.52
C ASN A 5 23.39 -4.31 5.11
N ASP A 6 22.10 -4.07 4.88
CA ASP A 6 21.58 -3.47 3.67
C ASP A 6 20.31 -2.65 3.94
N VAL A 7 19.80 -1.99 2.92
CA VAL A 7 18.64 -1.10 3.03
C VAL A 7 17.35 -1.84 3.43
N THR A 8 17.24 -3.14 3.19
CA THR A 8 16.03 -3.91 3.52
C THR A 8 15.84 -4.08 5.03
N GLU A 9 16.92 -4.01 5.83
CA GLU A 9 16.85 -4.02 7.30
C GLU A 9 16.29 -2.71 7.89
N LEU A 10 16.17 -1.65 7.09
CA LEU A 10 15.57 -0.38 7.50
C LEU A 10 14.05 -0.34 7.31
N ILE A 11 13.46 -1.40 6.73
CA ILE A 11 12.02 -1.49 6.50
C ILE A 11 11.28 -1.68 7.82
N GLY A 12 10.19 -0.95 7.99
CA GLY A 12 9.37 -1.02 9.19
C GLY A 12 9.72 0.03 10.24
N ASN A 13 9.22 -0.15 11.45
CA ASN A 13 9.31 0.81 12.55
C ASN A 13 8.90 2.22 12.13
N THR A 14 7.88 2.31 11.28
CA THR A 14 7.37 3.58 10.76
C THR A 14 6.64 4.35 11.87
N PRO A 15 6.75 5.69 11.91
CA PRO A 15 6.21 6.48 13.02
C PRO A 15 4.69 6.62 12.96
N LEU A 16 4.10 6.92 14.13
CA LEU A 16 2.75 7.44 14.29
C LEU A 16 2.80 8.95 14.54
N VAL A 17 1.93 9.72 13.87
CA VAL A 17 1.80 11.15 14.05
C VAL A 17 0.34 11.54 14.29
N ARG A 18 0.07 12.36 15.32
CA ARG A 18 -1.26 12.93 15.56
C ARG A 18 -1.63 13.93 14.48
N LEU A 19 -2.81 13.77 13.90
CA LEU A 19 -3.42 14.82 13.09
C LEU A 19 -4.09 15.83 14.02
N ARG A 20 -3.83 17.11 13.81
CA ARG A 20 -4.31 18.17 14.73
C ARG A 20 -5.26 19.14 14.07
N ARG A 21 -4.91 19.62 12.89
CA ARG A 21 -5.68 20.68 12.20
C ARG A 21 -6.84 20.09 11.41
N LEU A 22 -6.61 18.98 10.73
CA LEU A 22 -7.66 18.25 10.01
C LEU A 22 -8.73 17.66 10.94
N THR A 23 -8.35 17.34 12.17
CA THR A 23 -9.24 16.75 13.18
C THR A 23 -9.96 17.78 14.06
N ALA A 24 -9.85 19.06 13.73
CA ALA A 24 -10.58 20.09 14.45
C ALA A 24 -12.11 19.82 14.42
N GLY A 25 -12.72 19.73 15.60
CA GLY A 25 -14.14 19.42 15.74
C GLY A 25 -14.51 17.93 15.68
N THR A 26 -13.52 17.01 15.64
CA THR A 26 -13.78 15.57 15.86
C THR A 26 -13.85 15.25 17.36
N VAL A 27 -14.49 14.14 17.70
CA VAL A 27 -14.62 13.65 19.09
C VAL A 27 -13.64 12.52 19.42
N ALA A 28 -12.93 12.01 18.41
CA ALA A 28 -11.90 10.99 18.52
C ALA A 28 -10.52 11.56 18.20
N GLU A 29 -9.47 10.92 18.71
CA GLU A 29 -8.09 11.16 18.32
C GLU A 29 -7.76 10.37 17.05
N VAL A 30 -7.15 11.02 16.06
CA VAL A 30 -6.70 10.36 14.82
C VAL A 30 -5.18 10.45 14.72
N VAL A 31 -4.52 9.32 14.56
CA VAL A 31 -3.08 9.21 14.32
C VAL A 31 -2.79 8.53 12.99
N ALA A 32 -1.84 9.08 12.27
CA ALA A 32 -1.40 8.62 10.95
C ALA A 32 -0.20 7.69 11.10
N LYS A 33 -0.29 6.44 10.61
CA LYS A 33 0.83 5.49 10.47
C LYS A 33 1.54 5.78 9.16
N LEU A 34 2.71 6.39 9.23
CA LEU A 34 3.42 6.95 8.07
C LEU A 34 4.27 5.88 7.37
N GLU A 35 3.66 5.03 6.56
CA GLU A 35 4.34 3.95 5.84
C GLU A 35 5.34 4.45 4.76
N PHE A 36 5.29 5.72 4.39
CA PHE A 36 6.27 6.32 3.49
C PHE A 36 7.64 6.59 4.14
N TYR A 37 7.81 6.34 5.44
CA TYR A 37 9.12 6.32 6.09
C TYR A 37 9.92 5.05 5.78
N ASN A 38 9.33 4.05 5.14
CA ASN A 38 10.08 2.95 4.58
C ASN A 38 11.07 3.44 3.50
N PRO A 39 12.19 2.75 3.25
CA PRO A 39 13.29 3.21 2.38
C PRO A 39 12.91 3.58 0.96
N ALA A 40 11.99 2.82 0.33
CA ALA A 40 11.45 3.15 -0.99
C ALA A 40 10.12 3.91 -0.90
N HIS A 41 9.84 4.56 0.23
CA HIS A 41 8.76 5.50 0.49
C HIS A 41 7.35 4.95 0.33
N SER A 42 7.12 3.66 0.66
CA SER A 42 5.77 3.11 0.71
C SER A 42 5.62 1.87 1.59
N VAL A 43 4.36 1.56 1.94
CA VAL A 43 3.98 0.32 2.62
C VAL A 43 4.41 -0.95 1.86
N LYS A 44 4.63 -0.85 0.56
CA LYS A 44 4.99 -1.98 -0.31
C LYS A 44 6.40 -2.48 -0.07
N ASP A 45 7.26 -1.71 0.56
CA ASP A 45 8.61 -2.13 0.94
C ASP A 45 8.55 -3.37 1.83
N ARG A 46 7.58 -3.38 2.78
CA ARG A 46 7.35 -4.54 3.67
C ARG A 46 7.06 -5.82 2.89
N ILE A 47 6.10 -5.77 1.97
CA ILE A 47 5.73 -6.95 1.20
C ILE A 47 6.78 -7.30 0.14
N GLY A 48 7.47 -6.31 -0.44
CA GLY A 48 8.56 -6.53 -1.39
C GLY A 48 9.66 -7.38 -0.78
N ALA A 49 10.16 -7.01 0.41
CA ALA A 49 11.15 -7.79 1.14
C ALA A 49 10.60 -9.15 1.58
N ALA A 50 9.41 -9.18 2.18
CA ALA A 50 8.84 -10.40 2.73
C ALA A 50 8.56 -11.49 1.68
N MET A 51 8.12 -11.12 0.48
CA MET A 51 7.89 -12.07 -0.61
C MET A 51 9.21 -12.65 -1.13
N ILE A 52 10.28 -11.85 -1.21
CA ILE A 52 11.61 -12.33 -1.58
C ILE A 52 12.18 -13.22 -0.47
N ASP A 53 12.10 -12.82 0.80
CA ASP A 53 12.52 -13.64 1.95
C ASP A 53 11.84 -15.02 1.96
N ALA A 54 10.53 -15.05 1.67
CA ALA A 54 9.78 -16.30 1.61
C ALA A 54 10.25 -17.19 0.46
N ALA A 55 10.52 -16.61 -0.70
CA ALA A 55 11.00 -17.33 -1.88
C ALA A 55 12.44 -17.86 -1.69
N GLU A 56 13.33 -17.08 -1.06
CA GLU A 56 14.68 -17.52 -0.67
C GLU A 56 14.61 -18.74 0.27
N LYS A 57 13.81 -18.62 1.35
CA LYS A 57 13.63 -19.71 2.32
C LYS A 57 13.03 -20.98 1.72
N ALA A 58 12.18 -20.81 0.70
CA ALA A 58 11.59 -21.94 -0.04
C ALA A 58 12.52 -22.51 -1.13
N GLY A 59 13.72 -21.96 -1.34
CA GLY A 59 14.65 -22.37 -2.38
C GLY A 59 14.17 -22.08 -3.80
N GLN A 60 13.24 -21.13 -3.96
CA GLN A 60 12.67 -20.74 -5.25
C GLN A 60 13.55 -19.74 -6.01
N ILE A 61 14.40 -19.01 -5.31
CA ILE A 61 15.35 -18.07 -5.90
C ILE A 61 16.69 -18.78 -6.10
N LYS A 62 17.11 -18.87 -7.35
CA LYS A 62 18.39 -19.44 -7.79
C LYS A 62 19.31 -18.33 -8.30
N PRO A 63 20.62 -18.59 -8.54
CA PRO A 63 21.56 -17.55 -9.01
C PRO A 63 21.18 -16.86 -10.32
N ASP A 64 20.43 -17.53 -11.18
CA ASP A 64 19.97 -17.04 -12.48
C ASP A 64 18.51 -16.54 -12.48
N THR A 65 17.82 -16.61 -11.33
CA THR A 65 16.42 -16.18 -11.20
C THR A 65 16.27 -14.68 -11.53
N ILE A 66 15.20 -14.38 -12.25
CA ILE A 66 14.76 -13.02 -12.57
C ILE A 66 13.43 -12.79 -11.88
N ILE A 67 13.38 -11.87 -10.94
CA ILE A 67 12.14 -11.50 -10.27
C ILE A 67 11.26 -10.73 -11.26
N LEU A 68 10.10 -11.28 -11.58
CA LEU A 68 9.15 -10.72 -12.55
C LEU A 68 7.85 -10.35 -11.85
N GLU A 69 7.35 -9.12 -12.02
CA GLU A 69 6.03 -8.75 -11.49
C GLU A 69 5.29 -7.85 -12.48
N PRO A 70 4.00 -8.14 -12.77
CA PRO A 70 3.17 -7.23 -13.55
C PRO A 70 2.70 -6.08 -12.66
N THR A 71 3.46 -4.99 -12.63
CA THR A 71 3.18 -3.84 -11.79
C THR A 71 3.83 -2.57 -12.31
N SER A 72 3.13 -1.46 -12.14
CA SER A 72 3.64 -0.11 -12.41
C SER A 72 3.67 0.76 -11.16
N GLY A 73 3.28 0.19 -10.01
CA GLY A 73 3.11 0.92 -8.77
C GLY A 73 4.24 0.72 -7.76
N ASN A 74 3.94 1.04 -6.52
CA ASN A 74 4.89 0.98 -5.41
C ASN A 74 5.46 -0.42 -5.16
N THR A 75 4.75 -1.49 -5.52
CA THR A 75 5.25 -2.87 -5.41
C THR A 75 6.46 -3.09 -6.34
N GLY A 76 6.42 -2.62 -7.58
CA GLY A 76 7.56 -2.70 -8.48
C GLY A 76 8.77 -1.95 -7.95
N ILE A 77 8.55 -0.77 -7.36
CA ILE A 77 9.63 0.03 -6.77
C ILE A 77 10.24 -0.68 -5.56
N ALA A 78 9.41 -1.25 -4.69
CA ALA A 78 9.87 -2.01 -3.54
C ALA A 78 10.67 -3.25 -3.94
N LEU A 79 10.16 -4.04 -4.90
CA LEU A 79 10.87 -5.20 -5.43
C LEU A 79 12.19 -4.79 -6.11
N ALA A 80 12.20 -3.71 -6.90
CA ALA A 80 13.42 -3.20 -7.54
C ALA A 80 14.48 -2.80 -6.49
N MET A 81 14.09 -2.10 -5.42
CA MET A 81 14.98 -1.76 -4.31
C MET A 81 15.56 -3.02 -3.65
N VAL A 82 14.71 -4.00 -3.32
CA VAL A 82 15.15 -5.25 -2.69
C VAL A 82 16.10 -6.03 -3.61
N CYS A 83 15.77 -6.14 -4.89
CA CYS A 83 16.62 -6.81 -5.87
C CYS A 83 17.99 -6.10 -6.02
N ALA A 84 17.99 -4.78 -6.09
CA ALA A 84 19.23 -4.00 -6.15
C ALA A 84 20.10 -4.22 -4.90
N ALA A 85 19.51 -4.21 -3.71
CA ALA A 85 20.22 -4.42 -2.46
C ALA A 85 20.81 -5.84 -2.33
N ARG A 86 20.14 -6.85 -2.89
CA ARG A 86 20.53 -8.27 -2.76
C ARG A 86 21.22 -8.84 -4.00
N GLY A 87 21.41 -8.03 -5.04
CA GLY A 87 22.08 -8.45 -6.28
C GLY A 87 21.22 -9.36 -7.18
N TYR A 88 19.89 -9.31 -7.07
CA TYR A 88 18.97 -10.06 -7.93
C TYR A 88 18.64 -9.28 -9.21
N LYS A 89 18.44 -10.00 -10.30
CA LYS A 89 17.86 -9.44 -11.52
C LYS A 89 16.34 -9.28 -11.34
N CYS A 90 15.78 -8.21 -11.87
CA CYS A 90 14.33 -8.02 -11.89
C CYS A 90 13.84 -7.40 -13.20
N ALA A 91 12.64 -7.76 -13.58
CA ALA A 91 11.91 -7.25 -14.73
C ALA A 91 10.48 -6.92 -14.34
N PHE A 92 9.95 -5.78 -14.82
CA PHE A 92 8.58 -5.38 -14.54
C PHE A 92 7.79 -5.20 -15.82
N VAL A 93 6.63 -5.83 -15.88
CA VAL A 93 5.71 -5.74 -17.02
C VAL A 93 4.68 -4.68 -16.72
N MET A 94 4.52 -3.71 -17.62
CA MET A 94 3.57 -2.62 -17.45
C MET A 94 3.12 -2.02 -18.79
N PRO A 95 1.92 -1.40 -18.82
CA PRO A 95 1.50 -0.67 -20.01
C PRO A 95 2.43 0.50 -20.34
N GLU A 96 2.64 0.75 -21.62
CA GLU A 96 3.44 1.87 -22.13
C GLU A 96 2.91 3.26 -21.74
N THR A 97 1.64 3.32 -21.31
CA THR A 97 0.98 4.55 -20.83
C THR A 97 1.44 4.98 -19.43
N MET A 98 2.24 4.17 -18.74
CA MET A 98 2.78 4.54 -17.43
C MET A 98 3.75 5.71 -17.52
N SER A 99 3.74 6.58 -16.49
CA SER A 99 4.52 7.82 -16.49
C SER A 99 6.02 7.58 -16.68
N LYS A 100 6.70 8.55 -17.30
CA LYS A 100 8.14 8.49 -17.55
C LYS A 100 8.91 8.41 -16.23
N GLU A 101 8.49 9.16 -15.21
CA GLU A 101 9.13 9.23 -13.90
C GLU A 101 9.15 7.85 -13.22
N ARG A 102 8.03 7.10 -13.27
CA ARG A 102 7.96 5.74 -12.72
C ARG A 102 8.90 4.79 -13.45
N ARG A 103 8.93 4.86 -14.78
CA ARG A 103 9.84 4.04 -15.60
C ARG A 103 11.31 4.37 -15.30
N MET A 104 11.63 5.67 -15.14
CA MET A 104 12.98 6.11 -14.78
C MET A 104 13.40 5.62 -13.40
N LEU A 105 12.48 5.69 -12.40
CA LEU A 105 12.75 5.24 -11.05
C LEU A 105 13.08 3.73 -11.00
N LEU A 106 12.32 2.90 -11.70
CA LEU A 106 12.58 1.45 -11.78
C LEU A 106 13.91 1.15 -12.45
N ARG A 107 14.22 1.85 -13.56
CA ARG A 107 15.53 1.72 -14.24
C ARG A 107 16.71 2.19 -13.38
N ALA A 108 16.50 3.20 -12.53
CA ALA A 108 17.53 3.68 -11.62
C ALA A 108 17.94 2.60 -10.60
N TYR A 109 17.01 1.69 -10.23
CA TYR A 109 17.32 0.49 -9.44
C TYR A 109 17.89 -0.67 -10.27
N GLY A 110 18.08 -0.50 -11.59
CA GLY A 110 18.62 -1.53 -12.47
C GLY A 110 17.58 -2.51 -13.03
N ALA A 111 16.30 -2.23 -12.88
CA ALA A 111 15.24 -3.10 -13.38
C ALA A 111 15.07 -3.05 -14.90
N GLU A 112 14.84 -4.20 -15.53
CA GLU A 112 14.35 -4.30 -16.90
C GLU A 112 12.86 -3.94 -16.95
N LEU A 113 12.45 -3.20 -18.01
CA LEU A 113 11.06 -2.86 -18.22
C LEU A 113 10.55 -3.50 -19.51
N ILE A 114 9.49 -4.29 -19.38
CA ILE A 114 8.79 -4.93 -20.49
C ILE A 114 7.47 -4.17 -20.67
N LEU A 115 7.39 -3.37 -21.72
CA LEU A 115 6.21 -2.54 -22.00
C LEU A 115 5.20 -3.31 -22.85
N THR A 116 3.93 -3.22 -22.47
CA THR A 116 2.80 -3.78 -23.22
C THR A 116 1.96 -2.65 -23.85
N PRO A 117 1.21 -2.94 -24.92
CA PRO A 117 0.34 -1.95 -25.55
C PRO A 117 -0.64 -1.31 -24.59
N GLY A 118 -0.77 0.01 -24.64
CA GLY A 118 -1.61 0.81 -23.74
C GLY A 118 -3.06 0.33 -23.62
N PRO A 119 -3.77 0.03 -24.74
CA PRO A 119 -5.15 -0.45 -24.68
C PRO A 119 -5.38 -1.73 -23.85
N GLY A 120 -4.35 -2.60 -23.72
CA GLY A 120 -4.42 -3.81 -22.89
C GLY A 120 -4.41 -3.54 -21.38
N GLY A 121 -3.99 -2.35 -20.96
CA GLY A 121 -3.89 -1.96 -19.54
C GLY A 121 -3.15 -2.98 -18.66
N MET A 122 -3.47 -3.02 -17.38
CA MET A 122 -2.89 -4.00 -16.45
C MET A 122 -3.25 -5.47 -16.78
N PRO A 123 -4.45 -5.81 -17.26
CA PRO A 123 -4.73 -7.18 -17.72
C PRO A 123 -3.75 -7.67 -18.79
N GLY A 124 -3.39 -6.82 -19.76
CA GLY A 124 -2.41 -7.15 -20.78
C GLY A 124 -0.99 -7.35 -20.19
N ALA A 125 -0.61 -6.55 -19.20
CA ALA A 125 0.66 -6.73 -18.50
C ALA A 125 0.71 -8.03 -17.69
N ILE A 126 -0.39 -8.41 -17.03
CA ILE A 126 -0.50 -9.67 -16.30
C ILE A 126 -0.35 -10.87 -17.25
N ALA A 127 -1.11 -10.88 -18.35
CA ALA A 127 -1.03 -11.94 -19.36
C ALA A 127 0.39 -12.10 -19.92
N LYS A 128 1.08 -10.97 -20.19
CA LYS A 128 2.46 -10.99 -20.68
C LYS A 128 3.45 -11.52 -19.64
N ALA A 129 3.28 -11.19 -18.37
CA ALA A 129 4.12 -11.73 -17.29
C ALA A 129 3.93 -13.25 -17.14
N GLU A 130 2.69 -13.73 -17.22
CA GLU A 130 2.37 -15.16 -17.17
C GLU A 130 2.96 -15.90 -18.38
N GLU A 131 2.86 -15.34 -19.59
CA GLU A 131 3.49 -15.88 -20.81
C GLU A 131 5.01 -16.04 -20.64
N LEU A 132 5.67 -15.00 -20.13
CA LEU A 132 7.12 -15.01 -19.91
C LEU A 132 7.52 -16.07 -18.88
N ALA A 133 6.82 -16.14 -17.75
CA ALA A 133 7.10 -17.13 -16.72
C ALA A 133 6.84 -18.58 -17.19
N ALA A 134 5.88 -18.78 -18.09
CA ALA A 134 5.63 -20.10 -18.69
C ALA A 134 6.70 -20.50 -19.72
N SER A 135 7.32 -19.52 -20.39
CA SER A 135 8.32 -19.76 -21.44
C SER A 135 9.76 -19.88 -20.94
N ASP A 136 10.07 -19.35 -19.75
CA ASP A 136 11.41 -19.33 -19.19
C ASP A 136 11.38 -19.53 -17.66
N ALA A 137 11.88 -20.67 -17.21
CA ALA A 137 11.88 -21.07 -15.79
C ALA A 137 12.76 -20.19 -14.88
N ARG A 138 13.52 -19.25 -15.43
CA ARG A 138 14.26 -18.26 -14.63
C ARG A 138 13.35 -17.20 -14.04
N TYR A 139 12.19 -16.95 -14.63
CA TYR A 139 11.25 -15.96 -14.10
C TYR A 139 10.51 -16.49 -12.88
N PHE A 140 10.54 -15.72 -11.82
CA PHE A 140 9.78 -15.94 -10.60
C PHE A 140 8.83 -14.76 -10.35
N ILE A 141 7.53 -15.03 -10.25
CA ILE A 141 6.50 -14.02 -9.98
C ILE A 141 6.11 -14.08 -8.50
N PRO A 142 6.41 -13.05 -7.69
CA PRO A 142 6.04 -12.97 -6.27
C PRO A 142 4.54 -13.01 -5.99
N GLN A 143 3.69 -12.51 -6.90
CA GLN A 143 2.22 -12.56 -6.83
C GLN A 143 1.62 -11.88 -5.59
N GLN A 144 1.80 -10.57 -5.47
CA GLN A 144 1.39 -9.80 -4.30
C GLN A 144 -0.07 -10.01 -3.83
N PHE A 145 -1.00 -10.35 -4.73
CA PHE A 145 -2.41 -10.56 -4.42
C PHE A 145 -2.73 -11.98 -3.90
N LYS A 146 -1.80 -12.93 -4.03
CA LYS A 146 -1.97 -14.34 -3.65
C LYS A 146 -0.97 -14.81 -2.61
N ASN A 147 0.18 -14.15 -2.50
CA ASN A 147 1.30 -14.59 -1.66
C ASN A 147 1.00 -14.38 -0.17
N PRO A 148 0.97 -15.46 0.64
CA PRO A 148 0.69 -15.36 2.07
C PRO A 148 1.74 -14.57 2.87
N ALA A 149 2.96 -14.39 2.33
CA ALA A 149 3.98 -13.55 2.96
C ALA A 149 3.54 -12.08 3.07
N ASN A 150 2.60 -11.63 2.22
CA ASN A 150 2.05 -10.29 2.26
C ASN A 150 1.29 -10.02 3.59
N PRO A 151 0.18 -10.66 3.94
CA PRO A 151 -0.46 -10.41 5.24
C PRO A 151 0.43 -10.82 6.41
N GLU A 152 1.30 -11.83 6.24
CA GLU A 152 2.16 -12.31 7.31
C GLU A 152 3.18 -11.28 7.78
N ILE A 153 3.79 -10.51 6.88
CA ILE A 153 4.70 -9.43 7.31
C ILE A 153 3.97 -8.35 8.10
N HIS A 154 2.70 -8.07 7.77
CA HIS A 154 1.90 -7.12 8.51
C HIS A 154 1.48 -7.64 9.90
N ARG A 155 1.26 -8.97 10.04
CA ARG A 155 1.07 -9.60 11.37
C ARG A 155 2.31 -9.44 12.23
N LYS A 156 3.49 -9.73 11.66
CA LYS A 156 4.77 -9.75 12.40
C LYS A 156 5.35 -8.37 12.71
N THR A 157 5.01 -7.36 11.92
CA THR A 157 5.66 -6.04 12.04
C THR A 157 4.64 -4.92 12.23
N THR A 158 3.83 -4.59 11.24
CA THR A 158 2.92 -3.43 11.28
C THR A 158 1.96 -3.49 12.46
N ALA A 159 1.39 -4.67 12.75
CA ALA A 159 0.49 -4.87 13.88
C ALA A 159 1.19 -4.67 15.22
N GLU A 160 2.40 -5.23 15.36
CA GLU A 160 3.21 -5.11 16.57
C GLU A 160 3.67 -3.67 16.81
N GLU A 161 4.07 -2.98 15.75
CA GLU A 161 4.44 -1.56 15.82
C GLU A 161 3.26 -0.71 16.29
N ILE A 162 2.09 -0.88 15.67
CA ILE A 162 0.87 -0.13 16.04
C ILE A 162 0.49 -0.44 17.49
N TRP A 163 0.50 -1.71 17.90
CA TRP A 163 0.17 -2.11 19.26
C TRP A 163 1.10 -1.47 20.28
N ARG A 164 2.41 -1.58 20.06
CA ARG A 164 3.45 -1.00 20.92
C ARG A 164 3.32 0.53 21.00
N ASP A 165 3.22 1.19 19.84
CA ASP A 165 3.28 2.65 19.75
C ASP A 165 1.98 3.34 20.20
N THR A 166 0.90 2.55 20.40
CA THR A 166 -0.36 3.02 21.00
C THR A 166 -0.58 2.52 22.42
N ASP A 167 0.38 1.81 23.04
CA ASP A 167 0.21 1.10 24.33
C ASP A 167 -1.04 0.19 24.32
N GLY A 168 -1.40 -0.40 23.18
CA GLY A 168 -2.61 -1.21 22.99
C GLY A 168 -3.93 -0.42 23.06
N LYS A 169 -3.88 0.91 23.06
CA LYS A 169 -5.07 1.75 23.19
C LYS A 169 -5.85 1.96 21.88
N ILE A 170 -5.31 1.53 20.74
CA ILE A 170 -6.01 1.64 19.45
C ILE A 170 -7.42 1.06 19.52
N ASP A 171 -8.42 1.82 19.06
CA ASP A 171 -9.82 1.39 18.98
C ASP A 171 -10.26 1.12 17.54
N PHE A 172 -9.74 1.87 16.56
CA PHE A 172 -10.06 1.72 15.15
C PHE A 172 -8.80 1.68 14.29
N LEU A 173 -8.77 0.79 13.31
CA LEU A 173 -7.87 0.86 12.16
C LEU A 173 -8.68 1.31 10.94
N VAL A 174 -8.16 2.29 10.20
CA VAL A 174 -8.70 2.70 8.89
C VAL A 174 -7.64 2.47 7.83
N SER A 175 -7.94 1.67 6.82
CA SER A 175 -6.99 1.31 5.77
C SER A 175 -7.64 1.15 4.41
N GLY A 176 -7.05 1.75 3.39
CA GLY A 176 -7.39 1.49 2.00
C GLY A 176 -7.05 0.06 1.57
N ILE A 177 -7.91 -0.54 0.75
CA ILE A 177 -7.74 -1.90 0.26
C ILE A 177 -7.12 -1.89 -1.13
N GLY A 178 -5.81 -2.18 -1.21
CA GLY A 178 -5.12 -2.55 -2.45
C GLY A 178 -5.05 -4.07 -2.56
N THR A 179 -4.02 -4.69 -1.98
CA THR A 179 -3.93 -6.15 -1.85
C THR A 179 -4.71 -6.71 -0.67
N GLY A 180 -5.03 -5.87 0.31
CA GLY A 180 -5.68 -6.29 1.55
C GLY A 180 -4.74 -6.87 2.62
N GLY A 181 -3.44 -6.98 2.34
CA GLY A 181 -2.49 -7.58 3.28
C GLY A 181 -2.35 -6.81 4.59
N THR A 182 -2.28 -5.49 4.54
CA THR A 182 -2.15 -4.64 5.73
C THR A 182 -3.35 -4.79 6.67
N ILE A 183 -4.57 -4.63 6.13
CA ILE A 183 -5.78 -4.69 6.93
C ILE A 183 -6.02 -6.09 7.50
N THR A 184 -5.69 -7.13 6.71
CA THR A 184 -5.76 -8.53 7.16
C THR A 184 -4.79 -8.78 8.30
N GLY A 185 -3.50 -8.51 8.09
CA GLY A 185 -2.48 -8.82 9.09
C GLY A 185 -2.64 -8.04 10.37
N VAL A 186 -2.88 -6.72 10.29
CA VAL A 186 -3.08 -5.86 11.47
C VAL A 186 -4.39 -6.21 12.17
N GLY A 187 -5.46 -6.37 11.39
CA GLY A 187 -6.79 -6.67 11.92
C GLY A 187 -6.83 -7.97 12.72
N GLU A 188 -6.26 -9.05 12.19
CA GLU A 188 -6.25 -10.35 12.85
C GLU A 188 -5.50 -10.33 14.17
N VAL A 189 -4.30 -9.73 14.21
CA VAL A 189 -3.48 -9.67 15.42
C VAL A 189 -4.15 -8.81 16.50
N ILE A 190 -4.62 -7.61 16.13
CA ILE A 190 -5.15 -6.69 17.13
C ILE A 190 -6.54 -7.14 17.62
N LYS A 191 -7.42 -7.67 16.75
CA LYS A 191 -8.72 -8.22 17.18
C LYS A 191 -8.55 -9.39 18.15
N ALA A 192 -7.54 -10.23 17.96
CA ALA A 192 -7.24 -11.32 18.89
C ALA A 192 -6.86 -10.82 20.30
N ARG A 193 -6.20 -9.66 20.39
CA ARG A 193 -5.78 -9.02 21.66
C ARG A 193 -6.87 -8.14 22.28
N LYS A 194 -7.61 -7.44 21.42
CA LYS A 194 -8.66 -6.47 21.80
C LYS A 194 -9.93 -6.73 20.99
N PRO A 195 -10.84 -7.62 21.42
CA PRO A 195 -12.06 -7.96 20.65
C PRO A 195 -12.97 -6.78 20.31
N ALA A 196 -12.93 -5.69 21.11
CA ALA A 196 -13.67 -4.47 20.84
C ALA A 196 -13.07 -3.57 19.74
N PHE A 197 -11.86 -3.88 19.27
CA PHE A 197 -11.20 -3.17 18.18
C PHE A 197 -11.97 -3.31 16.87
N LYS A 198 -12.10 -2.21 16.15
CA LYS A 198 -12.84 -2.13 14.89
C LYS A 198 -11.92 -1.88 13.70
N VAL A 199 -12.22 -2.50 12.59
CA VAL A 199 -11.46 -2.40 11.34
C VAL A 199 -12.35 -1.81 10.25
N ILE A 200 -11.93 -0.68 9.70
CA ILE A 200 -12.65 0.05 8.66
C ILE A 200 -11.86 -0.09 7.35
N ALA A 201 -12.48 -0.74 6.39
CA ALA A 201 -11.97 -0.86 5.03
C ALA A 201 -12.34 0.37 4.21
N VAL A 202 -11.44 0.82 3.34
CA VAL A 202 -11.71 1.95 2.44
C VAL A 202 -11.52 1.50 1.00
N GLU A 203 -12.53 1.80 0.17
CA GLU A 203 -12.47 1.54 -1.28
C GLU A 203 -12.96 2.76 -2.08
N PRO A 204 -12.54 2.90 -3.36
CA PRO A 204 -13.04 3.94 -4.24
C PRO A 204 -14.55 3.75 -4.53
N ASP A 205 -15.34 4.81 -4.42
CA ASP A 205 -16.77 4.78 -4.74
C ASP A 205 -17.04 4.34 -6.18
N ALA A 206 -16.19 4.79 -7.12
CA ALA A 206 -16.28 4.44 -8.53
C ALA A 206 -15.92 2.96 -8.85
N SER A 207 -15.35 2.21 -7.89
CA SER A 207 -14.94 0.81 -8.05
C SER A 207 -15.14 0.04 -6.73
N ALA A 208 -16.36 0.11 -6.17
CA ALA A 208 -16.68 -0.41 -4.85
C ALA A 208 -17.00 -1.92 -4.89
N VAL A 209 -16.01 -2.72 -5.31
CA VAL A 209 -16.14 -4.18 -5.51
C VAL A 209 -16.39 -4.92 -4.20
N LEU A 210 -15.78 -4.49 -3.10
CA LEU A 210 -15.98 -5.11 -1.79
C LEU A 210 -17.40 -4.86 -1.25
N SER A 211 -18.03 -3.75 -1.67
CA SER A 211 -19.43 -3.44 -1.38
C SER A 211 -20.41 -4.05 -2.39
N GLY A 212 -19.94 -4.91 -3.30
CA GLY A 212 -20.78 -5.60 -4.28
C GLY A 212 -21.09 -4.81 -5.56
N SER A 213 -20.46 -3.66 -5.78
CA SER A 213 -20.60 -2.88 -7.01
C SER A 213 -19.66 -3.39 -8.12
N PRO A 214 -19.96 -3.16 -9.40
CA PRO A 214 -19.02 -3.45 -10.49
C PRO A 214 -17.72 -2.66 -10.35
N LYS A 215 -16.62 -3.21 -10.88
CA LYS A 215 -15.37 -2.46 -11.02
C LYS A 215 -15.55 -1.31 -12.01
N GLY A 216 -14.88 -0.20 -11.74
CA GLY A 216 -14.86 0.98 -12.60
C GLY A 216 -13.51 1.70 -12.58
N PRO A 217 -13.25 2.60 -13.54
CA PRO A 217 -12.05 3.42 -13.57
C PRO A 217 -12.08 4.46 -12.44
N HIS A 218 -10.96 4.67 -11.77
CA HIS A 218 -10.80 5.69 -10.73
C HIS A 218 -9.32 6.13 -10.64
N PRO A 219 -9.05 7.38 -10.22
CA PRO A 219 -7.70 7.92 -10.08
C PRO A 219 -7.03 7.60 -8.75
N ILE A 220 -7.72 6.98 -7.77
CA ILE A 220 -7.17 6.68 -6.44
C ILE A 220 -6.21 5.50 -6.55
N GLN A 221 -4.97 5.78 -6.96
CA GLN A 221 -3.95 4.77 -7.15
C GLN A 221 -3.59 4.07 -5.83
N GLY A 222 -3.30 2.76 -5.91
CA GLY A 222 -2.86 1.95 -4.76
C GLY A 222 -3.97 1.19 -4.04
N ILE A 223 -5.24 1.55 -4.25
CA ILE A 223 -6.41 0.84 -3.73
C ILE A 223 -7.41 0.55 -4.86
N GLY A 224 -8.43 -0.27 -4.61
CA GLY A 224 -9.47 -0.56 -5.59
C GLY A 224 -8.97 -1.39 -6.76
N ALA A 225 -8.40 -2.58 -6.52
CA ALA A 225 -7.82 -3.45 -7.55
C ALA A 225 -8.81 -3.94 -8.62
N GLY A 226 -10.12 -3.76 -8.42
CA GLY A 226 -11.16 -4.19 -9.33
C GLY A 226 -11.56 -5.66 -9.19
N PHE A 227 -11.05 -6.33 -8.16
CA PHE A 227 -11.39 -7.69 -7.75
C PHE A 227 -11.10 -7.86 -6.24
N VAL A 228 -11.61 -8.95 -5.65
CA VAL A 228 -11.31 -9.32 -4.26
C VAL A 228 -9.98 -10.08 -4.22
N PRO A 229 -8.93 -9.57 -3.57
CA PRO A 229 -7.64 -10.27 -3.50
C PRO A 229 -7.70 -11.56 -2.67
N ASP A 230 -6.94 -12.59 -3.08
CA ASP A 230 -6.92 -13.89 -2.39
C ASP A 230 -6.34 -13.77 -0.96
N VAL A 231 -5.40 -12.84 -0.73
CA VAL A 231 -4.79 -12.60 0.59
C VAL A 231 -5.65 -11.76 1.53
N LEU A 232 -6.77 -11.20 1.04
CA LEU A 232 -7.69 -10.42 1.86
C LEU A 232 -8.61 -11.32 2.68
N ASN A 233 -8.54 -11.24 3.99
CA ASN A 233 -9.55 -11.80 4.86
C ASN A 233 -10.81 -10.90 4.85
N THR A 234 -11.81 -11.27 4.06
CA THR A 234 -13.05 -10.49 3.91
C THR A 234 -13.94 -10.46 5.15
N LYS A 235 -13.59 -11.23 6.20
CA LYS A 235 -14.30 -11.23 7.48
C LYS A 235 -13.63 -10.35 8.53
N ILE A 236 -12.49 -9.72 8.19
CA ILE A 236 -11.70 -8.97 9.18
C ILE A 236 -12.24 -7.57 9.44
N TYR A 237 -12.80 -6.90 8.44
CA TYR A 237 -13.33 -5.55 8.57
C TYR A 237 -14.77 -5.56 9.09
N ASP A 238 -15.10 -4.55 9.89
CA ASP A 238 -16.42 -4.35 10.48
C ASP A 238 -17.30 -3.46 9.60
N GLU A 239 -16.67 -2.62 8.78
CA GLU A 239 -17.33 -1.66 7.90
C GLU A 239 -16.48 -1.39 6.65
N ILE A 240 -17.14 -1.04 5.55
CA ILE A 240 -16.51 -0.53 4.34
C ILE A 240 -16.99 0.90 4.10
N ILE A 241 -16.05 1.84 3.97
CA ILE A 241 -16.35 3.23 3.61
C ILE A 241 -15.92 3.46 2.16
N ARG A 242 -16.88 3.88 1.34
CA ARG A 242 -16.67 4.27 -0.05
C ARG A 242 -16.27 5.73 -0.10
N VAL A 243 -15.18 6.05 -0.82
CA VAL A 243 -14.63 7.40 -0.92
C VAL A 243 -14.66 7.90 -2.35
N LYS A 244 -15.20 9.09 -2.57
CA LYS A 244 -15.20 9.75 -3.87
C LYS A 244 -13.81 10.29 -4.21
N ASN A 245 -13.53 10.43 -5.52
CA ASN A 245 -12.24 10.92 -5.99
C ASN A 245 -11.91 12.31 -5.45
N ASP A 246 -12.89 13.22 -5.48
CA ASP A 246 -12.70 14.61 -5.05
C ASP A 246 -12.42 14.72 -3.55
N ASP A 247 -13.09 13.89 -2.73
CA ASP A 247 -12.85 13.82 -1.29
C ASP A 247 -11.42 13.33 -0.99
N ALA A 248 -10.95 12.32 -1.75
CA ALA A 248 -9.58 11.82 -1.61
C ALA A 248 -8.54 12.88 -2.01
N PHE A 249 -8.78 13.62 -3.09
CA PHE A 249 -7.89 14.69 -3.54
C PHE A 249 -7.86 15.87 -2.57
N ASP A 250 -9.02 16.31 -2.11
CA ASP A 250 -9.11 17.43 -1.15
C ASP A 250 -8.33 17.13 0.11
N ILE A 251 -8.59 15.97 0.73
CA ILE A 251 -7.91 15.60 1.97
C ILE A 251 -6.40 15.40 1.76
N ALA A 252 -5.95 14.79 0.65
CA ALA A 252 -4.52 14.63 0.40
C ALA A 252 -3.80 15.99 0.30
N ARG A 253 -4.42 16.97 -0.39
CA ARG A 253 -3.90 18.35 -0.47
C ARG A 253 -3.91 19.06 0.88
N ARG A 254 -4.95 18.85 1.66
CA ARG A 254 -5.08 19.44 3.01
C ARG A 254 -4.10 18.84 3.99
N MET A 255 -3.79 17.53 3.89
CA MET A 255 -2.73 16.90 4.69
C MET A 255 -1.39 17.61 4.50
N ALA A 256 -1.03 17.96 3.26
CA ALA A 256 0.19 18.73 3.01
C ALA A 256 0.14 20.14 3.62
N LYS A 257 -0.97 20.87 3.43
CA LYS A 257 -1.10 22.26 3.85
C LYS A 257 -1.36 22.46 5.36
N GLU A 258 -2.11 21.52 5.95
CA GLU A 258 -2.58 21.66 7.32
C GLU A 258 -1.75 20.83 8.31
N GLU A 259 -1.22 19.66 7.90
CA GLU A 259 -0.45 18.77 8.76
C GLU A 259 1.04 18.70 8.38
N GLY A 260 1.46 19.28 7.25
CA GLY A 260 2.82 19.19 6.74
C GLY A 260 3.15 17.80 6.18
N LEU A 261 2.16 16.97 5.90
CA LEU A 261 2.29 15.61 5.42
C LEU A 261 1.98 15.54 3.92
N LEU A 262 3.01 15.54 3.08
CA LEU A 262 2.87 15.37 1.63
C LEU A 262 2.62 13.87 1.33
N VAL A 263 1.37 13.54 0.98
CA VAL A 263 0.91 12.16 0.85
C VAL A 263 0.25 11.89 -0.50
N ASP A 264 0.06 10.60 -0.82
CA ASP A 264 -0.59 10.13 -2.04
C ASP A 264 -2.13 10.22 -1.97
N ILE A 265 -2.78 9.91 -3.09
CA ILE A 265 -4.24 9.99 -3.21
C ILE A 265 -4.94 8.98 -2.30
N SER A 266 -4.40 7.78 -2.16
CA SER A 266 -4.98 6.74 -1.31
C SER A 266 -4.85 7.06 0.18
N SER A 267 -3.82 7.79 0.58
CA SER A 267 -3.69 8.37 1.91
C SER A 267 -4.80 9.40 2.20
N GLY A 268 -5.10 10.24 1.21
CA GLY A 268 -6.23 11.18 1.30
C GLY A 268 -7.56 10.45 1.49
N ALA A 269 -7.81 9.39 0.70
CA ALA A 269 -9.01 8.56 0.83
C ALA A 269 -9.12 7.93 2.22
N ALA A 270 -8.05 7.30 2.72
CA ALA A 270 -8.05 6.67 4.04
C ALA A 270 -8.26 7.70 5.16
N THR A 271 -7.61 8.88 5.05
CA THR A 271 -7.77 9.96 6.04
C THR A 271 -9.18 10.55 6.00
N TRP A 272 -9.78 10.74 4.82
CA TRP A 272 -11.18 11.17 4.73
C TRP A 272 -12.11 10.22 5.48
N ALA A 273 -11.96 8.91 5.25
CA ALA A 273 -12.74 7.91 5.95
C ALA A 273 -12.52 7.94 7.47
N ALA A 274 -11.26 8.09 7.92
CA ALA A 274 -10.92 8.23 9.34
C ALA A 274 -11.60 9.45 9.98
N LEU A 275 -11.67 10.58 9.27
CA LEU A 275 -12.37 11.79 9.73
C LEU A 275 -13.89 11.57 9.83
N GLN A 276 -14.52 10.79 8.93
CA GLN A 276 -15.94 10.43 9.07
C GLN A 276 -16.17 9.60 10.33
N VAL A 277 -15.32 8.60 10.61
CA VAL A 277 -15.40 7.78 11.84
C VAL A 277 -15.16 8.65 13.08
N ALA A 278 -14.18 9.56 13.03
CA ALA A 278 -13.78 10.40 14.16
C ALA A 278 -14.87 11.42 14.59
N ARG A 279 -15.83 11.74 13.72
CA ARG A 279 -16.95 12.65 14.01
C ARG A 279 -18.17 11.96 14.62
N ARG A 280 -18.19 10.64 14.63
CA ARG A 280 -19.34 9.87 15.14
C ARG A 280 -19.41 9.96 16.66
N PRO A 281 -20.59 10.14 17.26
CA PRO A 281 -20.73 10.18 18.72
C PRO A 281 -20.14 8.98 19.45
N GLU A 282 -20.25 7.78 18.88
CA GLU A 282 -19.70 6.53 19.42
C GLU A 282 -18.16 6.48 19.41
N SER A 283 -17.53 7.39 18.67
CA SER A 283 -16.06 7.52 18.62
C SER A 283 -15.51 8.45 19.70
N THR A 284 -16.33 8.99 20.57
CA THR A 284 -15.89 9.90 21.64
C THR A 284 -14.80 9.27 22.50
N GLY A 285 -13.65 9.95 22.60
CA GLY A 285 -12.49 9.50 23.38
C GLY A 285 -11.74 8.28 22.82
N LYS A 286 -12.05 7.85 21.58
CA LYS A 286 -11.43 6.71 20.90
C LYS A 286 -10.17 7.12 20.16
N LEU A 287 -9.27 6.14 19.98
CA LEU A 287 -8.03 6.28 19.19
C LEU A 287 -8.18 5.57 17.85
N ILE A 288 -8.06 6.33 16.77
CA ILE A 288 -8.14 5.87 15.39
C ILE A 288 -6.75 5.91 14.77
N VAL A 289 -6.26 4.77 14.27
CA VAL A 289 -5.04 4.72 13.47
C VAL A 289 -5.43 4.63 12.00
N VAL A 290 -4.94 5.58 11.19
CA VAL A 290 -5.11 5.57 9.73
C VAL A 290 -3.78 5.24 9.05
N ILE A 291 -3.81 4.30 8.09
CA ILE A 291 -2.63 3.94 7.31
C ILE A 291 -2.40 4.97 6.20
N ILE A 292 -1.20 5.54 6.18
CA ILE A 292 -0.70 6.47 5.15
C ILE A 292 0.31 5.72 4.28
N PRO A 293 -0.12 5.13 3.14
CA PRO A 293 0.66 4.11 2.46
C PRO A 293 1.85 4.61 1.65
N SER A 294 1.84 5.84 1.14
CA SER A 294 2.97 6.32 0.32
C SER A 294 3.14 7.83 0.29
N PHE A 295 4.36 8.27 -0.08
CA PHE A 295 4.75 9.66 -0.16
C PHE A 295 4.18 10.36 -1.39
N GLY A 296 3.83 11.64 -1.26
CA GLY A 296 3.13 12.41 -2.29
C GLY A 296 3.97 12.84 -3.47
N GLU A 297 5.31 12.91 -3.35
CA GLU A 297 6.20 13.40 -4.42
C GLU A 297 6.05 12.59 -5.72
N ARG A 298 5.79 11.29 -5.64
CA ARG A 298 5.51 10.44 -6.83
C ARG A 298 4.24 10.80 -7.59
N TYR A 299 3.42 11.66 -7.03
CA TYR A 299 2.10 12.00 -7.55
C TYR A 299 2.01 13.46 -8.02
N LEU A 300 3.13 14.20 -8.00
CA LEU A 300 3.19 15.62 -8.41
C LEU A 300 2.75 15.82 -9.86
N SER A 301 3.07 14.89 -10.76
CA SER A 301 2.65 14.92 -12.16
C SER A 301 1.25 14.33 -12.43
N THR A 302 0.47 14.04 -11.37
CA THR A 302 -0.89 13.49 -11.49
C THR A 302 -1.96 14.57 -11.26
N ALA A 303 -3.22 14.21 -11.47
CA ALA A 303 -4.36 15.07 -11.18
C ALA A 303 -4.42 15.57 -9.72
N LEU A 304 -3.73 14.90 -8.79
CA LEU A 304 -3.67 15.33 -7.39
C LEU A 304 -3.13 16.75 -7.25
N PHE A 305 -2.06 17.09 -7.96
CA PHE A 305 -1.39 18.38 -7.88
C PHE A 305 -1.41 19.18 -9.20
N ALA A 306 -2.21 18.75 -10.18
CA ALA A 306 -2.28 19.43 -11.48
C ALA A 306 -2.64 20.93 -11.38
N ASN A 307 -3.36 21.32 -10.33
CA ASN A 307 -3.71 22.73 -10.07
C ASN A 307 -2.54 23.58 -9.51
N LEU A 308 -1.38 22.98 -9.29
CA LEU A 308 -0.16 23.66 -8.84
C LEU A 308 0.89 23.78 -9.96
N ALA A 309 0.63 23.17 -11.11
CA ALA A 309 1.45 23.37 -12.31
C ALA A 309 1.11 24.73 -12.90
N ASP A 310 2.14 25.55 -13.25
CA ASP A 310 2.02 26.86 -13.90
C ASP A 310 1.47 26.73 -15.33
#